data_3fe84b76174ae2b039b2e0a033f325fd
#
_entry.id   3fe84b76174ae2b039b2e0a033f325fd
#
_cell.length_a   1.000
_cell.length_b   1.000
_cell.length_c   1.000
_cell.angle_alpha   90.00
_cell.angle_beta   90.00
_cell.angle_gamma   90.00
#
_symmetry.space_group_name_H-M   'P 1'
#
loop_
_entity.id
_entity.type
_entity.pdbx_description
1 polymer ?
#
loop_
_entity_poly.entity_id
_entity_poly.type
_entity_poly.pdbx_seq_one_letter_code
_entity_poly.pdbx_strand_id
1 'polypeptide(L)'
;DLRRSRGLGDVYKRQKHYSDMQDIEFTIQEGKLWMLQTRVGKRNGVAAIKMAVDMFKEGMIDKHTAIMRVNPNQLDELLHPALDKTSENNATKLTKGLPAGPGGAKGRVVFTADDAEEWKNKGEQVILVREETSPEDVHGMHAAEAILTARGGMTSHAALVARGWGKCCIVGCNEINISVNDKQLSVGDVIIKEGDWITMNGTTGVVYLG
;
A
#
# COMPACT_ATOMS: atom_id res chain seq x y z
N ASP A 1 -38.43 -5.36 -15.63
CA ASP A 1 -38.09 -6.51 -14.81
C ASP A 1 -38.28 -6.18 -13.32
N LEU A 2 -39.52 -6.35 -12.86
CA LEU A 2 -39.99 -6.02 -11.50
C LEU A 2 -39.24 -6.76 -10.38
N ARG A 3 -38.56 -7.88 -10.68
CA ARG A 3 -37.81 -8.66 -9.71
C ARG A 3 -36.45 -8.02 -9.40
N ARG A 4 -35.78 -7.44 -10.41
CA ARG A 4 -34.55 -6.66 -10.22
C ARG A 4 -34.80 -5.37 -9.47
N SER A 5 -35.91 -4.71 -9.76
CA SER A 5 -36.35 -3.46 -9.13
C SER A 5 -36.62 -3.63 -7.62
N ARG A 6 -37.18 -4.77 -7.18
CA ARG A 6 -37.42 -5.03 -5.75
C ARG A 6 -36.13 -5.24 -4.96
N GLY A 7 -35.15 -5.98 -5.50
CA GLY A 7 -33.85 -6.18 -4.84
C GLY A 7 -33.08 -4.88 -4.66
N LEU A 8 -33.01 -4.02 -5.66
CA LEU A 8 -32.39 -2.69 -5.58
C LEU A 8 -33.11 -1.78 -4.58
N GLY A 9 -34.45 -1.85 -4.50
CA GLY A 9 -35.25 -1.10 -3.53
C GLY A 9 -34.94 -1.50 -2.08
N ASP A 10 -34.69 -2.76 -1.82
CA ASP A 10 -34.35 -3.23 -0.47
C ASP A 10 -32.93 -2.83 -0.04
N VAL A 11 -31.95 -2.85 -0.97
CA VAL A 11 -30.60 -2.33 -0.74
C VAL A 11 -30.65 -0.84 -0.41
N TYR A 12 -31.36 -0.05 -1.20
CA TYR A 12 -31.52 1.39 -0.98
C TYR A 12 -32.20 1.72 0.36
N LYS A 13 -33.27 0.99 0.73
CA LYS A 13 -33.95 1.17 2.01
C LYS A 13 -33.03 0.90 3.20
N ARG A 14 -32.19 -0.12 3.13
CA ARG A 14 -31.23 -0.45 4.20
C ARG A 14 -30.15 0.60 4.31
N GLN A 15 -29.56 1.02 3.19
CA GLN A 15 -28.57 2.09 3.18
C GLN A 15 -29.14 3.37 3.82
N LYS A 16 -30.38 3.73 3.49
CA LYS A 16 -31.06 4.87 4.09
C LYS A 16 -31.38 4.68 5.57
N HIS A 17 -31.77 3.46 5.97
CA HIS A 17 -32.08 3.14 7.37
C HIS A 17 -30.86 3.21 8.27
N TYR A 18 -29.73 2.63 7.85
CA TYR A 18 -28.48 2.65 8.60
C TYR A 18 -27.66 3.92 8.36
N SER A 19 -28.06 4.73 7.39
CA SER A 19 -27.33 5.93 6.95
C SER A 19 -25.86 5.66 6.66
N ASP A 20 -25.51 4.43 6.21
CA ASP A 20 -24.16 4.01 5.88
C ASP A 20 -24.17 2.92 4.80
N MET A 21 -23.00 2.69 4.17
CA MET A 21 -22.81 1.60 3.22
C MET A 21 -22.94 0.26 3.94
N GLN A 22 -23.75 -0.60 3.37
CA GLN A 22 -24.05 -1.91 3.93
C GLN A 22 -23.55 -3.03 3.02
N ASP A 23 -22.88 -4.00 3.63
CA ASP A 23 -22.57 -5.29 3.04
C ASP A 23 -23.74 -6.24 3.35
N ILE A 24 -24.34 -6.81 2.31
CA ILE A 24 -25.61 -7.54 2.41
C ILE A 24 -25.45 -8.94 1.84
N GLU A 25 -25.76 -9.94 2.64
CA GLU A 25 -25.85 -11.33 2.21
C GLU A 25 -27.32 -11.69 1.97
N PHE A 26 -27.61 -12.31 0.85
CA PHE A 26 -28.96 -12.75 0.48
C PHE A 26 -28.94 -14.06 -0.30
N THR A 27 -30.09 -14.74 -0.33
CA THR A 27 -30.33 -15.89 -1.21
C THR A 27 -31.66 -15.73 -1.93
N ILE A 28 -31.80 -16.47 -3.01
CA ILE A 28 -33.08 -16.55 -3.77
C ILE A 28 -33.54 -18.00 -3.74
N GLN A 29 -34.70 -18.21 -3.13
CA GLN A 29 -35.36 -19.50 -3.07
C GLN A 29 -36.79 -19.38 -3.59
N GLU A 30 -37.19 -20.26 -4.50
CA GLU A 30 -38.54 -20.25 -5.12
C GLU A 30 -38.95 -18.89 -5.70
N GLY A 31 -37.98 -18.18 -6.30
CA GLY A 31 -38.20 -16.86 -6.86
C GLY A 31 -38.40 -15.71 -5.86
N LYS A 32 -38.18 -15.97 -4.55
CA LYS A 32 -38.22 -14.96 -3.48
C LYS A 32 -36.82 -14.64 -3.00
N LEU A 33 -36.57 -13.35 -2.75
CA LEU A 33 -35.34 -12.85 -2.13
C LEU A 33 -35.43 -12.98 -0.62
N TRP A 34 -34.43 -13.62 -0.03
CA TRP A 34 -34.26 -13.76 1.42
C TRP A 34 -33.00 -13.06 1.85
N MET A 35 -33.14 -12.07 2.74
CA MET A 35 -32.01 -11.36 3.32
C MET A 35 -31.46 -12.17 4.49
N LEU A 36 -30.19 -12.55 4.42
CA LEU A 36 -29.55 -13.38 5.43
C LEU A 36 -28.81 -12.54 6.48
N GLN A 37 -28.03 -11.57 6.04
CA GLN A 37 -27.22 -10.73 6.92
C GLN A 37 -27.06 -9.33 6.33
N THR A 38 -26.91 -8.36 7.21
CA THR A 38 -26.51 -6.98 6.90
C THR A 38 -25.46 -6.54 7.91
N ARG A 39 -24.35 -5.97 7.42
CA ARG A 39 -23.26 -5.44 8.23
C ARG A 39 -22.70 -4.17 7.60
N VAL A 40 -22.01 -3.36 8.41
CA VAL A 40 -21.30 -2.18 7.88
C VAL A 40 -20.20 -2.66 6.91
N GLY A 41 -20.21 -2.13 5.70
CA GLY A 41 -19.25 -2.52 4.68
C GLY A 41 -17.83 -2.07 5.03
N LYS A 42 -16.88 -2.99 4.90
CA LYS A 42 -15.45 -2.67 5.04
C LYS A 42 -15.00 -1.77 3.89
N ARG A 43 -14.10 -0.82 4.19
CA ARG A 43 -13.63 0.16 3.20
C ARG A 43 -12.19 0.57 3.50
N ASN A 44 -11.41 0.79 2.45
CA ASN A 44 -10.09 1.42 2.54
C ASN A 44 -10.22 2.96 2.64
N GLY A 45 -9.11 3.68 2.82
CA GLY A 45 -9.10 5.13 3.00
C GLY A 45 -9.77 5.90 1.86
N VAL A 46 -9.46 5.55 0.61
CA VAL A 46 -10.07 6.19 -0.59
C VAL A 46 -11.59 6.01 -0.60
N ALA A 47 -12.05 4.78 -0.37
CA ALA A 47 -13.48 4.46 -0.34
C ALA A 47 -14.19 5.15 0.83
N ALA A 48 -13.55 5.22 2.01
CA ALA A 48 -14.11 5.88 3.19
C ALA A 48 -14.40 7.36 2.92
N ILE A 49 -13.44 8.09 2.35
CA ILE A 49 -13.60 9.51 2.01
C ILE A 49 -14.66 9.69 0.93
N LYS A 50 -14.55 8.92 -0.17
CA LYS A 50 -15.52 9.05 -1.27
C LYS A 50 -16.94 8.81 -0.80
N MET A 51 -17.18 7.76 -0.02
CA MET A 51 -18.51 7.44 0.52
C MET A 51 -19.02 8.53 1.48
N ALA A 52 -18.17 9.03 2.38
CA ALA A 52 -18.55 10.12 3.29
C ALA A 52 -18.96 11.39 2.52
N VAL A 53 -18.21 11.74 1.47
CA VAL A 53 -18.51 12.91 0.61
C VAL A 53 -19.79 12.68 -0.19
N ASP A 54 -19.98 11.50 -0.80
CA ASP A 54 -21.15 11.21 -1.60
C ASP A 54 -22.41 11.19 -0.73
N MET A 55 -22.39 10.56 0.45
CA MET A 55 -23.51 10.57 1.40
C MET A 55 -23.87 11.96 1.90
N PHE A 56 -22.88 12.81 2.12
CA PHE A 56 -23.11 14.21 2.46
C PHE A 56 -23.78 14.96 1.30
N LYS A 57 -23.29 14.80 0.08
CA LYS A 57 -23.88 15.44 -1.12
C LYS A 57 -25.30 14.96 -1.40
N GLU A 58 -25.61 13.69 -1.11
CA GLU A 58 -26.94 13.11 -1.24
C GLU A 58 -27.88 13.49 -0.07
N GLY A 59 -27.40 14.23 0.92
CA GLY A 59 -28.19 14.64 2.08
C GLY A 59 -28.52 13.49 3.05
N MET A 60 -27.80 12.37 2.97
CA MET A 60 -28.01 11.22 3.86
C MET A 60 -27.39 11.43 5.24
N ILE A 61 -26.31 12.20 5.33
CA ILE A 61 -25.62 12.55 6.55
C ILE A 61 -25.22 14.04 6.51
N ASP A 62 -25.01 14.63 7.68
CA ASP A 62 -24.50 15.99 7.78
C ASP A 62 -22.97 16.06 7.63
N LYS A 63 -22.44 17.26 7.51
CA LYS A 63 -20.99 17.49 7.33
C LYS A 63 -20.15 16.99 8.51
N HIS A 64 -20.65 17.17 9.73
CA HIS A 64 -19.97 16.72 10.94
C HIS A 64 -19.85 15.18 10.95
N THR A 65 -20.95 14.49 10.69
CA THR A 65 -20.99 13.02 10.59
C THR A 65 -20.07 12.51 9.48
N ALA A 66 -20.04 13.18 8.32
CA ALA A 66 -19.14 12.81 7.21
C ALA A 66 -17.66 12.86 7.62
N ILE A 67 -17.26 13.94 8.34
CA ILE A 67 -15.88 14.09 8.85
C ILE A 67 -15.57 13.02 9.89
N MET A 68 -16.45 12.79 10.86
CA MET A 68 -16.23 11.83 11.95
C MET A 68 -16.17 10.37 11.50
N ARG A 69 -16.67 10.05 10.31
CA ARG A 69 -16.63 8.69 9.75
C ARG A 69 -15.31 8.32 9.08
N VAL A 70 -14.49 9.30 8.76
CA VAL A 70 -13.16 9.06 8.19
C VAL A 70 -12.16 8.90 9.32
N ASN A 71 -11.61 7.70 9.44
CA ASN A 71 -10.58 7.43 10.44
C ASN A 71 -9.27 8.17 10.01
N PRO A 72 -8.61 8.92 10.93
CA PRO A 72 -7.34 9.59 10.63
C PRO A 72 -6.28 8.66 10.03
N ASN A 73 -6.17 7.43 10.49
CA ASN A 73 -5.24 6.45 9.94
C ASN A 73 -5.50 6.12 8.46
N GLN A 74 -6.75 6.27 8.01
CA GLN A 74 -7.11 6.09 6.60
C GLN A 74 -6.69 7.28 5.73
N LEU A 75 -6.49 8.46 6.33
CA LEU A 75 -5.94 9.62 5.64
C LEU A 75 -4.45 9.45 5.36
N ASP A 76 -3.71 8.85 6.29
CA ASP A 76 -2.29 8.60 6.12
C ASP A 76 -2.02 7.73 4.88
N GLU A 77 -2.88 6.73 4.61
CA GLU A 77 -2.78 5.92 3.39
C GLU A 77 -2.81 6.75 2.10
N LEU A 78 -3.49 7.90 2.12
CA LEU A 78 -3.66 8.78 0.95
C LEU A 78 -2.55 9.82 0.81
N LEU A 79 -1.78 10.07 1.87
CA LEU A 79 -0.67 11.00 1.86
C LEU A 79 0.61 10.37 1.27
N HIS A 80 0.64 9.04 1.15
CA HIS A 80 1.75 8.34 0.53
C HIS A 80 1.58 8.25 -0.99
N PRO A 81 2.67 8.39 -1.76
CA PRO A 81 2.64 8.12 -3.20
C PRO A 81 2.08 6.73 -3.47
N ALA A 82 1.19 6.61 -4.43
CA ALA A 82 0.64 5.33 -4.86
C ALA A 82 1.15 4.97 -6.27
N LEU A 83 1.34 3.68 -6.53
CA LEU A 83 1.65 3.22 -7.88
C LEU A 83 0.38 3.29 -8.75
N ASP A 84 0.57 3.61 -10.04
CA ASP A 84 -0.51 3.48 -11.02
C ASP A 84 -0.90 2.02 -11.20
N LYS A 85 -2.19 1.72 -10.97
CA LYS A 85 -2.71 0.35 -10.99
C LYS A 85 -2.52 -0.36 -12.33
N THR A 86 -2.62 0.38 -13.43
CA THR A 86 -2.45 -0.19 -14.78
C THR A 86 -1.00 -0.61 -15.00
N SER A 87 -0.07 0.27 -14.63
CA SER A 87 1.36 0.00 -14.70
C SER A 87 1.77 -1.15 -13.77
N GLU A 88 1.25 -1.15 -12.54
CA GLU A 88 1.52 -2.20 -11.56
C GLU A 88 1.06 -3.59 -12.02
N ASN A 89 -0.12 -3.68 -12.63
CA ASN A 89 -0.65 -4.95 -13.15
C ASN A 89 0.17 -5.51 -14.31
N ASN A 90 0.83 -4.65 -15.08
CA ASN A 90 1.66 -5.03 -16.23
C ASN A 90 3.14 -5.22 -15.86
N ALA A 91 3.54 -4.81 -14.65
CA ALA A 91 4.93 -4.88 -14.20
C ALA A 91 5.35 -6.32 -13.84
N THR A 92 6.61 -6.63 -14.13
CA THR A 92 7.20 -7.92 -13.73
C THR A 92 7.53 -7.90 -12.24
N LYS A 93 6.89 -8.80 -11.49
CA LYS A 93 7.19 -8.98 -10.06
C LYS A 93 8.56 -9.62 -9.90
N LEU A 94 9.39 -9.02 -9.05
CA LEU A 94 10.70 -9.54 -8.69
C LEU A 94 10.63 -10.42 -7.44
N THR A 95 10.09 -9.87 -6.35
CA THR A 95 9.99 -10.56 -5.05
C THR A 95 8.89 -9.95 -4.18
N LYS A 96 8.68 -10.54 -3.01
CA LYS A 96 7.73 -10.03 -2.02
C LYS A 96 8.30 -10.16 -0.61
N GLY A 97 8.09 -9.13 0.20
CA GLY A 97 8.43 -9.10 1.62
C GLY A 97 7.28 -8.60 2.49
N LEU A 98 7.61 -8.24 3.72
CA LEU A 98 6.66 -7.68 4.68
C LEU A 98 6.46 -6.18 4.43
N PRO A 99 5.19 -5.69 4.33
CA PRO A 99 4.87 -4.28 4.10
C PRO A 99 5.13 -3.46 5.38
N ALA A 100 6.33 -2.95 5.56
CA ALA A 100 6.77 -2.27 6.77
C ALA A 100 6.52 -0.75 6.77
N GLY A 101 6.51 -0.12 5.60
CA GLY A 101 6.15 1.29 5.40
C GLY A 101 5.32 1.46 4.14
N PRO A 102 4.11 2.08 4.22
CA PRO A 102 3.20 2.18 3.09
C PRO A 102 3.71 3.10 1.98
N GLY A 103 3.02 3.06 0.84
CA GLY A 103 3.30 3.89 -0.33
C GLY A 103 4.03 3.18 -1.44
N GLY A 104 4.12 3.86 -2.59
CA GLY A 104 4.88 3.44 -3.76
C GLY A 104 6.17 4.24 -3.86
N ALA A 105 7.25 3.60 -4.29
CA ALA A 105 8.51 4.25 -4.57
C ALA A 105 9.20 3.61 -5.77
N LYS A 106 9.89 4.43 -6.55
CA LYS A 106 10.72 4.00 -7.66
C LYS A 106 12.10 4.62 -7.50
N GLY A 107 13.15 3.88 -7.80
CA GLY A 107 14.51 4.40 -7.70
C GLY A 107 15.54 3.42 -8.19
N ARG A 108 16.78 3.92 -8.30
CA ARG A 108 17.96 3.13 -8.62
C ARG A 108 18.45 2.40 -7.38
N VAL A 109 18.81 1.15 -7.52
CA VAL A 109 19.34 0.32 -6.43
C VAL A 109 20.70 0.84 -6.01
N VAL A 110 20.90 1.02 -4.72
CA VAL A 110 22.20 1.27 -4.07
C VAL A 110 22.34 0.37 -2.84
N PHE A 111 23.59 -0.03 -2.52
CA PHE A 111 23.85 -1.03 -1.50
C PHE A 111 24.49 -0.48 -0.23
N THR A 112 24.94 0.77 -0.25
CA THR A 112 25.51 1.43 0.92
C THR A 112 24.76 2.72 1.26
N ALA A 113 24.81 3.10 2.53
CA ALA A 113 24.19 4.34 2.98
C ALA A 113 24.88 5.58 2.38
N ASP A 114 26.21 5.51 2.21
CA ASP A 114 27.01 6.58 1.61
C ASP A 114 26.66 6.76 0.12
N ASP A 115 26.54 5.66 -0.64
CA ASP A 115 26.09 5.72 -2.04
C ASP A 115 24.68 6.31 -2.15
N ALA A 116 23.78 5.98 -1.22
CA ALA A 116 22.42 6.54 -1.22
C ALA A 116 22.43 8.07 -1.05
N GLU A 117 23.24 8.58 -0.13
CA GLU A 117 23.39 10.02 0.10
C GLU A 117 24.08 10.71 -1.10
N GLU A 118 25.17 10.13 -1.60
CA GLU A 118 25.90 10.69 -2.75
C GLU A 118 25.01 10.79 -4.00
N TRP A 119 24.27 9.73 -4.33
CA TRP A 119 23.39 9.71 -5.49
C TRP A 119 22.20 10.65 -5.34
N LYS A 120 21.63 10.74 -4.14
CA LYS A 120 20.58 11.71 -3.83
C LYS A 120 21.06 13.15 -4.03
N ASN A 121 22.29 13.45 -3.61
CA ASN A 121 22.91 14.78 -3.80
C ASN A 121 23.15 15.10 -5.27
N LYS A 122 23.28 14.09 -6.12
CA LYS A 122 23.34 14.23 -7.60
C LYS A 122 21.94 14.37 -8.25
N GLY A 123 20.87 14.31 -7.46
CA GLY A 123 19.49 14.42 -7.93
C GLY A 123 18.86 13.09 -8.37
N GLU A 124 19.52 11.96 -8.12
CA GLU A 124 18.99 10.64 -8.43
C GLU A 124 17.97 10.18 -7.38
N GLN A 125 16.97 9.43 -7.83
CA GLN A 125 16.05 8.71 -6.96
C GLN A 125 16.65 7.34 -6.65
N VAL A 126 16.87 7.02 -5.39
CA VAL A 126 17.52 5.78 -4.99
C VAL A 126 16.69 4.96 -4.03
N ILE A 127 16.87 3.65 -4.10
CA ILE A 127 16.34 2.67 -3.16
C ILE A 127 17.53 2.01 -2.46
N LEU A 128 17.59 2.17 -1.14
CA LEU A 128 18.64 1.54 -0.32
C LEU A 128 18.29 0.08 -0.07
N VAL A 129 19.17 -0.82 -0.52
CA VAL A 129 19.02 -2.26 -0.39
C VAL A 129 20.08 -2.80 0.56
N ARG A 130 19.66 -3.45 1.65
CA ARG A 130 20.54 -3.99 2.67
C ARG A 130 20.13 -5.41 3.09
N GLU A 131 21.06 -6.20 3.62
CA GLU A 131 20.67 -7.42 4.35
C GLU A 131 19.77 -7.07 5.53
N GLU A 132 20.27 -6.21 6.42
CA GLU A 132 19.56 -5.53 7.50
C GLU A 132 20.12 -4.11 7.61
N THR A 133 19.35 -3.18 8.16
CA THR A 133 19.86 -1.85 8.46
C THR A 133 20.30 -1.73 9.91
N SER A 134 21.29 -0.90 10.14
CA SER A 134 21.82 -0.52 11.45
C SER A 134 21.65 0.99 11.70
N PRO A 135 21.90 1.47 12.93
CA PRO A 135 21.93 2.91 13.21
C PRO A 135 22.90 3.70 12.35
N GLU A 136 23.97 3.06 11.85
CA GLU A 136 24.96 3.67 10.95
C GLU A 136 24.39 3.96 9.56
N ASP A 137 23.33 3.24 9.14
CA ASP A 137 22.68 3.42 7.84
C ASP A 137 21.68 4.58 7.80
N VAL A 138 21.39 5.26 8.92
CA VAL A 138 20.29 6.24 9.06
C VAL A 138 20.37 7.37 8.03
N HIS A 139 21.57 7.91 7.73
CA HIS A 139 21.75 8.97 6.75
C HIS A 139 21.34 8.51 5.33
N GLY A 140 21.74 7.31 4.92
CA GLY A 140 21.36 6.74 3.64
C GLY A 140 19.88 6.35 3.57
N MET A 141 19.33 5.83 4.67
CA MET A 141 17.88 5.57 4.78
C MET A 141 17.07 6.86 4.65
N HIS A 142 17.58 7.99 5.19
CA HIS A 142 16.95 9.29 5.04
C HIS A 142 17.02 9.81 3.61
N ALA A 143 18.16 9.63 2.94
CA ALA A 143 18.38 10.04 1.55
C ALA A 143 17.52 9.26 0.55
N ALA A 144 17.36 7.94 0.76
CA ALA A 144 16.64 7.06 -0.15
C ALA A 144 15.13 7.34 -0.22
N GLU A 145 14.52 7.09 -1.38
CA GLU A 145 13.05 7.13 -1.58
C GLU A 145 12.36 5.95 -0.86
N ALA A 146 13.02 4.79 -0.81
CA ALA A 146 12.53 3.61 -0.13
C ALA A 146 13.67 2.75 0.42
N ILE A 147 13.31 1.84 1.32
CA ILE A 147 14.22 0.91 1.97
C ILE A 147 13.74 -0.51 1.73
N LEU A 148 14.65 -1.36 1.24
CA LEU A 148 14.42 -2.77 0.98
C LEU A 148 15.42 -3.60 1.79
N THR A 149 14.95 -4.54 2.61
CA THR A 149 15.85 -5.45 3.31
C THR A 149 15.56 -6.92 3.04
N ALA A 150 16.63 -7.72 2.90
CA ALA A 150 16.52 -9.16 2.74
C ALA A 150 16.02 -9.82 4.04
N ARG A 151 16.43 -9.32 5.19
CA ARG A 151 16.07 -9.81 6.52
C ARG A 151 15.35 -8.75 7.34
N GLY A 152 14.85 -9.16 8.49
CA GLY A 152 14.14 -8.31 9.43
C GLY A 152 12.62 -8.49 9.37
N GLY A 153 11.97 -8.05 10.43
CA GLY A 153 10.52 -8.12 10.60
C GLY A 153 9.90 -6.74 10.78
N MET A 154 8.61 -6.71 11.12
CA MET A 154 7.85 -5.48 11.34
C MET A 154 8.36 -4.62 12.51
N THR A 155 9.22 -5.17 13.37
CA THR A 155 9.88 -4.50 14.50
C THR A 155 11.37 -4.28 14.27
N SER A 156 11.89 -4.57 13.06
CA SER A 156 13.29 -4.32 12.71
C SER A 156 13.61 -2.82 12.69
N HIS A 157 14.90 -2.48 12.78
CA HIS A 157 15.38 -1.10 12.69
C HIS A 157 14.87 -0.41 11.42
N ALA A 158 14.99 -1.06 10.25
CA ALA A 158 14.45 -0.54 8.99
C ALA A 158 12.97 -0.18 9.08
N ALA A 159 12.15 -1.09 9.60
CA ALA A 159 10.71 -0.91 9.71
C ALA A 159 10.30 0.24 10.65
N LEU A 160 10.98 0.36 11.79
CA LEU A 160 10.68 1.41 12.78
C LEU A 160 11.06 2.79 12.27
N VAL A 161 12.26 2.93 11.71
CA VAL A 161 12.77 4.20 11.18
C VAL A 161 11.95 4.65 9.97
N ALA A 162 11.70 3.75 9.02
CA ALA A 162 10.91 4.07 7.82
C ALA A 162 9.50 4.55 8.16
N ARG A 163 8.81 3.90 9.10
CA ARG A 163 7.49 4.34 9.57
C ARG A 163 7.54 5.70 10.26
N GLY A 164 8.56 5.96 11.07
CA GLY A 164 8.74 7.26 11.71
C GLY A 164 8.87 8.41 10.70
N TRP A 165 9.38 8.15 9.50
CA TRP A 165 9.54 9.13 8.42
C TRP A 165 8.47 9.05 7.34
N GLY A 166 7.54 8.13 7.42
CA GLY A 166 6.54 7.91 6.37
C GLY A 166 7.12 7.43 5.04
N LYS A 167 8.23 6.68 5.09
CA LYS A 167 8.91 6.17 3.89
C LYS A 167 8.42 4.78 3.50
N CYS A 168 8.33 4.53 2.20
CA CYS A 168 8.09 3.21 1.65
C CYS A 168 9.17 2.23 2.13
N CYS A 169 8.75 1.11 2.72
CA CYS A 169 9.69 0.13 3.25
C CYS A 169 9.13 -1.29 3.12
N ILE A 170 9.97 -2.17 2.61
CA ILE A 170 9.69 -3.61 2.54
C ILE A 170 10.84 -4.33 3.23
N VAL A 171 10.53 -5.20 4.18
CA VAL A 171 11.53 -5.95 4.95
C VAL A 171 11.31 -7.46 4.84
N GLY A 172 12.34 -8.24 5.13
CA GLY A 172 12.24 -9.70 5.16
C GLY A 172 11.99 -10.32 3.79
N CYS A 173 12.56 -9.74 2.72
CA CYS A 173 12.56 -10.33 1.38
C CYS A 173 13.59 -11.45 1.30
N ASN A 174 13.30 -12.61 1.92
CA ASN A 174 14.25 -13.70 2.10
C ASN A 174 14.76 -14.35 0.80
N GLU A 175 14.10 -14.07 -0.33
CA GLU A 175 14.51 -14.54 -1.66
C GLU A 175 15.66 -13.71 -2.26
N ILE A 176 15.96 -12.55 -1.66
CA ILE A 176 17.02 -11.66 -2.15
C ILE A 176 18.37 -12.11 -1.58
N ASN A 177 19.33 -12.33 -2.46
CA ASN A 177 20.73 -12.50 -2.10
C ASN A 177 21.51 -11.25 -2.50
N ILE A 178 22.18 -10.61 -1.55
CA ILE A 178 22.89 -9.35 -1.75
C ILE A 178 24.39 -9.61 -1.71
N SER A 179 25.09 -9.16 -2.76
CA SER A 179 26.56 -9.06 -2.79
C SER A 179 26.95 -7.59 -2.84
N VAL A 180 27.32 -7.04 -1.69
CA VAL A 180 27.75 -5.63 -1.59
C VAL A 180 29.06 -5.40 -2.36
N ASN A 181 29.99 -6.37 -2.32
CA ASN A 181 31.27 -6.28 -3.01
C ASN A 181 31.11 -6.24 -4.54
N ASP A 182 30.18 -7.02 -5.08
CA ASP A 182 29.87 -7.06 -6.51
C ASP A 182 28.83 -6.02 -6.91
N LYS A 183 28.34 -5.24 -5.95
CA LYS A 183 27.31 -4.21 -6.13
C LYS A 183 26.09 -4.76 -6.90
N GLN A 184 25.56 -5.89 -6.43
CA GLN A 184 24.39 -6.54 -7.04
C GLN A 184 23.52 -7.29 -6.03
N LEU A 185 22.26 -7.49 -6.40
CA LEU A 185 21.38 -8.43 -5.75
C LEU A 185 20.89 -9.46 -6.76
N SER A 186 20.50 -10.63 -6.28
CA SER A 186 19.86 -11.65 -7.12
C SER A 186 18.60 -12.21 -6.48
N VAL A 187 17.63 -12.55 -7.32
CA VAL A 187 16.40 -13.28 -6.95
C VAL A 187 16.22 -14.40 -7.96
N GLY A 188 16.47 -15.63 -7.57
CA GLY A 188 16.59 -16.75 -8.51
C GLY A 188 17.66 -16.45 -9.55
N ASP A 189 17.29 -16.51 -10.84
CA ASP A 189 18.18 -16.26 -11.97
C ASP A 189 18.26 -14.77 -12.38
N VAL A 190 17.47 -13.90 -11.74
CA VAL A 190 17.45 -12.45 -12.04
C VAL A 190 18.53 -11.75 -11.24
N ILE A 191 19.41 -11.01 -11.92
CA ILE A 191 20.46 -10.19 -11.31
C ILE A 191 20.13 -8.71 -11.54
N ILE A 192 20.17 -7.93 -10.46
CA ILE A 192 19.98 -6.46 -10.43
C ILE A 192 21.29 -5.85 -9.95
N LYS A 193 21.87 -4.98 -10.73
CA LYS A 193 23.12 -4.27 -10.41
C LYS A 193 22.85 -2.91 -9.78
N GLU A 194 23.85 -2.36 -9.14
CA GLU A 194 23.78 -0.98 -8.67
C GLU A 194 23.45 -0.04 -9.85
N GLY A 195 22.50 0.85 -9.62
CA GLY A 195 21.98 1.78 -10.63
C GLY A 195 20.82 1.25 -11.47
N ASP A 196 20.50 -0.04 -11.41
CA ASP A 196 19.30 -0.55 -12.06
C ASP A 196 18.04 -0.06 -11.35
N TRP A 197 16.96 0.12 -12.11
CA TRP A 197 15.70 0.59 -11.59
C TRP A 197 14.86 -0.53 -11.00
N ILE A 198 14.29 -0.28 -9.84
CA ILE A 198 13.23 -1.10 -9.26
C ILE A 198 12.08 -0.21 -8.76
N THR A 199 10.91 -0.78 -8.68
CA THR A 199 9.72 -0.14 -8.12
C THR A 199 9.19 -0.95 -6.95
N MET A 200 8.82 -0.30 -5.85
CA MET A 200 8.33 -0.93 -4.63
C MET A 200 6.90 -0.49 -4.32
N ASN A 201 6.04 -1.45 -3.96
CA ASN A 201 4.75 -1.19 -3.34
C ASN A 201 4.81 -1.55 -1.85
N GLY A 202 5.11 -0.57 -1.02
CA GLY A 202 5.22 -0.75 0.44
C GLY A 202 3.90 -1.10 1.12
N THR A 203 2.76 -0.86 0.46
CA THR A 203 1.44 -1.25 0.98
C THR A 203 1.16 -2.74 0.81
N THR A 204 1.64 -3.34 -0.28
CA THR A 204 1.43 -4.77 -0.59
C THR A 204 2.66 -5.64 -0.31
N GLY A 205 3.83 -5.02 -0.12
CA GLY A 205 5.11 -5.70 0.07
C GLY A 205 5.73 -6.26 -1.22
N VAL A 206 5.28 -5.82 -2.39
CA VAL A 206 5.76 -6.33 -3.69
C VAL A 206 6.82 -5.42 -4.27
N VAL A 207 7.88 -6.03 -4.80
CA VAL A 207 8.96 -5.36 -5.56
C VAL A 207 8.85 -5.76 -7.02
N TYR A 208 9.01 -4.79 -7.91
CA TYR A 208 8.91 -4.94 -9.36
C TYR A 208 10.20 -4.55 -10.05
N LEU A 209 10.46 -5.14 -11.23
CA LEU A 209 11.52 -4.74 -12.13
C LEU A 209 11.18 -3.42 -12.85
N GLY A 210 12.13 -2.49 -12.88
CA GLY A 210 11.97 -1.20 -13.57
C GLY A 210 11.28 -0.08 -12.81
#